data_26996592a3335db3fd96b45aa465cdda
#
_entry.id   26996592a3335db3fd96b45aa465cdda
#
_cell.length_a   1.000
_cell.length_b   1.000
_cell.length_c   1.000
_cell.angle_alpha   90.00
_cell.angle_beta   90.00
_cell.angle_gamma   90.00
#
_symmetry.space_group_name_H-M   'P 1'
#
loop_
_entity.id
_entity.type
_entity.pdbx_description
1 polymer ?
#
loop_
_entity_poly.entity_id
_entity_poly.type
_entity_poly.pdbx_seq_one_letter_code
_entity_poly.pdbx_strand_id
1 'polypeptide(L)'
;MTWDVIVWGGGTGGVAAAVQAARSGARTLLLTPGPWLGGMLSAAGVSAPDGHELSCWQTGLWGQFIRTLASSVPEGLDQNWVSCFGFRPKQAERLLQSWVRAEPLL
;
A
#
# COMPACT_ATOMS: atom_id res chain seq x y z
N MET A 1 -19.81 5.10 18.88
CA MET A 1 -19.53 5.00 17.44
C MET A 1 -19.40 3.53 17.05
N THR A 2 -20.02 3.14 15.99
CA THR A 2 -19.96 1.75 15.50
C THR A 2 -19.15 1.67 14.22
N TRP A 3 -18.45 0.56 14.03
CA TRP A 3 -17.68 0.28 12.85
C TRP A 3 -18.39 -0.78 12.02
N ASP A 4 -18.39 -0.59 10.70
CA ASP A 4 -18.96 -1.57 9.78
C ASP A 4 -17.95 -2.68 9.46
N VAL A 5 -16.65 -2.30 9.43
CA VAL A 5 -15.54 -3.22 9.18
C VAL A 5 -14.41 -2.93 10.17
N ILE A 6 -13.85 -3.98 10.75
CA ILE A 6 -12.63 -3.89 11.57
C ILE A 6 -11.58 -4.78 10.90
N VAL A 7 -10.44 -4.17 10.56
CA VAL A 7 -9.30 -4.88 9.98
C VAL A 7 -8.20 -4.99 11.04
N TRP A 8 -7.77 -6.18 11.32
CA TRP A 8 -6.68 -6.45 12.26
C TRP A 8 -5.39 -6.73 11.48
N GLY A 9 -4.43 -5.86 11.62
CA GLY A 9 -3.12 -5.95 10.99
C GLY A 9 -2.90 -4.94 9.88
N GLY A 10 -1.83 -4.16 10.02
CA GLY A 10 -1.43 -3.09 9.09
C GLY A 10 -0.44 -3.53 8.01
N GLY A 11 -0.38 -4.82 7.69
CA GLY A 11 0.42 -5.33 6.58
C GLY A 11 -0.18 -4.96 5.22
N THR A 12 0.41 -5.47 4.15
CA THR A 12 -0.03 -5.19 2.78
C THR A 12 -1.53 -5.50 2.58
N GLY A 13 -1.94 -6.69 2.98
CA GLY A 13 -3.34 -7.13 2.84
C GLY A 13 -4.30 -6.34 3.73
N GLY A 14 -3.87 -6.04 4.96
CA GLY A 14 -4.70 -5.27 5.89
C GLY A 14 -4.94 -3.84 5.43
N VAL A 15 -3.91 -3.15 4.94
CA VAL A 15 -4.05 -1.80 4.38
C VAL A 15 -4.94 -1.83 3.15
N ALA A 16 -4.75 -2.77 2.24
CA ALA A 16 -5.59 -2.90 1.04
C ALA A 16 -7.06 -3.14 1.41
N ALA A 17 -7.32 -4.04 2.35
CA ALA A 17 -8.67 -4.34 2.81
C ALA A 17 -9.33 -3.11 3.45
N ALA A 18 -8.62 -2.41 4.33
CA ALA A 18 -9.15 -1.23 5.02
C ALA A 18 -9.45 -0.09 4.06
N VAL A 19 -8.51 0.22 3.17
CA VAL A 19 -8.68 1.28 2.18
C VAL A 19 -9.85 0.97 1.25
N GLN A 20 -9.94 -0.26 0.76
CA GLN A 20 -11.03 -0.66 -0.14
C GLN A 20 -12.38 -0.66 0.57
N ALA A 21 -12.46 -1.13 1.80
CA ALA A 21 -13.69 -1.09 2.58
C ALA A 21 -14.18 0.35 2.77
N ALA A 22 -13.29 1.26 3.16
CA ALA A 22 -13.62 2.67 3.34
C ALA A 22 -14.08 3.32 2.02
N ARG A 23 -13.39 3.05 0.91
CA ARG A 23 -13.77 3.55 -0.42
C ARG A 23 -15.13 3.01 -0.88
N SER A 24 -15.52 1.85 -0.38
CA SER A 24 -16.83 1.26 -0.66
C SER A 24 -17.93 1.79 0.25
N GLY A 25 -17.64 2.75 1.11
CA GLY A 25 -18.62 3.42 1.97
C GLY A 25 -18.74 2.84 3.39
N ALA A 26 -17.91 1.88 3.77
CA ALA A 26 -17.93 1.27 5.09
C ALA A 26 -17.10 2.10 6.09
N ARG A 27 -17.67 2.36 7.27
CA ARG A 27 -16.90 2.93 8.38
C ARG A 27 -15.92 1.87 8.86
N THR A 28 -14.65 2.12 8.68
CA THR A 28 -13.61 1.12 8.82
C THR A 28 -12.63 1.50 9.92
N LEU A 29 -12.26 0.53 10.75
CA LEU A 29 -11.21 0.66 11.75
C LEU A 29 -10.04 -0.26 11.36
N LEU A 30 -8.87 0.31 11.16
CA LEU A 30 -7.64 -0.46 10.96
C LEU A 30 -6.82 -0.45 12.25
N LEU A 31 -6.62 -1.62 12.81
CA LEU A 31 -5.80 -1.83 14.00
C LEU A 31 -4.46 -2.46 13.60
N THR A 32 -3.37 -1.81 13.98
CA THR A 32 -2.03 -2.31 13.68
C THR A 32 -1.13 -2.20 14.90
N PRO A 33 -0.30 -3.21 15.19
CA PRO A 33 0.60 -3.19 16.35
C PRO A 33 1.84 -2.33 16.12
N GLY A 34 2.22 -2.09 14.87
CA GLY A 34 3.43 -1.34 14.54
C GLY A 34 3.15 0.09 14.08
N PRO A 35 4.17 0.96 14.11
CA PRO A 35 4.04 2.35 13.67
C PRO A 35 3.98 2.51 12.15
N TRP A 36 4.45 1.51 11.40
CA TRP A 36 4.49 1.54 9.94
C TRP A 36 3.40 0.67 9.33
N LEU A 37 2.79 1.18 8.28
CA LEU A 37 1.87 0.43 7.43
C LEU A 37 2.62 -0.21 6.26
N GLY A 38 2.12 -1.37 5.79
CA GLY A 38 2.62 -2.01 4.58
C GLY A 38 3.39 -3.33 4.80
N GLY A 39 3.69 -3.68 6.04
CA GLY A 39 4.32 -4.96 6.37
C GLY A 39 5.59 -5.22 5.56
N MET A 40 5.57 -6.25 4.70
CA MET A 40 6.74 -6.62 3.88
C MET A 40 7.19 -5.49 2.96
N LEU A 41 6.29 -4.67 2.45
CA LEU A 41 6.64 -3.56 1.56
C LEU A 41 7.34 -2.40 2.27
N SER A 42 7.31 -2.35 3.59
CA SER A 42 7.84 -1.24 4.38
C SER A 42 8.65 -1.70 5.58
N ALA A 43 8.01 -2.01 6.71
CA ALA A 43 8.67 -2.32 7.98
C ALA A 43 9.61 -3.52 7.89
N ALA A 44 9.27 -4.57 7.15
CA ALA A 44 10.12 -5.74 6.96
C ALA A 44 11.21 -5.57 5.90
N GLY A 45 11.23 -4.45 5.18
CA GLY A 45 12.30 -4.10 4.24
C GLY A 45 12.33 -4.92 2.95
N VAL A 46 11.26 -5.63 2.62
CA VAL A 46 11.14 -6.37 1.35
C VAL A 46 10.54 -5.44 0.31
N SER A 47 11.37 -4.56 -0.25
CA SER A 47 10.97 -3.50 -1.16
C SER A 47 11.23 -3.82 -2.64
N ALA A 48 11.18 -5.09 -2.98
CA ALA A 48 11.36 -5.61 -4.33
C ALA A 48 10.25 -6.63 -4.62
N PRO A 49 8.99 -6.18 -4.70
CA PRO A 49 7.86 -7.11 -4.84
C PRO A 49 7.86 -7.78 -6.20
N ASP A 50 7.37 -9.01 -6.23
CA ASP A 50 7.10 -9.73 -7.46
C ASP A 50 5.93 -9.06 -8.20
N GLY A 51 5.99 -9.09 -9.51
CA GLY A 51 4.94 -8.54 -10.33
C GLY A 51 5.28 -8.60 -11.80
N HIS A 52 4.28 -8.41 -12.63
CA HIS A 52 4.46 -8.40 -14.06
C HIS A 52 4.70 -6.97 -14.56
N GLU A 53 5.71 -6.76 -15.38
CA GLU A 53 6.05 -5.42 -15.88
C GLU A 53 5.03 -4.85 -16.87
N LEU A 54 4.20 -5.68 -17.48
CA LEU A 54 3.20 -5.20 -18.42
C LEU A 54 2.09 -4.44 -17.69
N SER A 55 1.80 -3.26 -18.20
CA SER A 55 0.81 -2.35 -17.58
C SER A 55 -0.60 -2.95 -17.50
N CYS A 56 -0.94 -3.87 -18.40
CA CYS A 56 -2.25 -4.53 -18.37
C CYS A 56 -2.48 -5.39 -17.10
N TRP A 57 -1.43 -5.80 -16.42
CA TRP A 57 -1.50 -6.55 -15.16
C TRP A 57 -1.39 -5.66 -13.92
N GLN A 58 -1.15 -4.36 -14.11
CA GLN A 58 -1.03 -3.39 -13.03
C GLN A 58 -2.39 -2.72 -12.79
N THR A 59 -3.32 -3.47 -12.25
CA THR A 59 -4.70 -3.02 -12.00
C THR A 59 -4.98 -2.86 -10.51
N GLY A 60 -6.13 -2.24 -10.19
CA GLY A 60 -6.61 -2.10 -8.82
C GLY A 60 -5.65 -1.30 -7.92
N LEU A 61 -5.65 -1.64 -6.65
CA LEU A 61 -4.77 -0.99 -5.65
C LEU A 61 -3.29 -1.23 -5.95
N TRP A 62 -2.92 -2.39 -6.46
CA TRP A 62 -1.56 -2.67 -6.87
C TRP A 62 -1.08 -1.70 -7.96
N GLY A 63 -1.87 -1.56 -9.02
CA GLY A 63 -1.53 -0.63 -10.10
C GLY A 63 -1.44 0.81 -9.62
N GLN A 64 -2.37 1.24 -8.76
CA GLN A 64 -2.34 2.57 -8.15
C GLN A 64 -1.06 2.76 -7.32
N PHE A 65 -0.69 1.77 -6.52
CA PHE A 65 0.51 1.79 -5.69
C PHE A 65 1.77 1.98 -6.53
N ILE A 66 1.95 1.15 -7.55
CA ILE A 66 3.13 1.18 -8.43
C ILE A 66 3.21 2.50 -9.21
N ARG A 67 2.12 2.97 -9.79
CA ARG A 67 2.11 4.24 -10.55
C ARG A 67 2.41 5.44 -9.66
N THR A 68 1.86 5.45 -8.45
CA THR A 68 2.09 6.55 -7.52
C THR A 68 3.53 6.57 -7.02
N LEU A 69 4.10 5.41 -6.71
CA LEU A 69 5.51 5.32 -6.35
C LEU A 69 6.43 5.76 -7.49
N ALA A 70 6.16 5.29 -8.71
CA ALA A 70 6.97 5.65 -9.87
C ALA A 70 6.99 7.16 -10.13
N SER A 71 5.87 7.84 -9.90
CA SER A 71 5.78 9.30 -10.09
C SER A 71 6.25 10.11 -8.89
N SER A 72 6.47 9.48 -7.73
CA SER A 72 6.87 10.19 -6.51
C SER A 72 8.38 10.47 -6.42
N VAL A 73 9.18 9.85 -7.27
CA VAL A 73 10.63 10.05 -7.34
C VAL A 73 11.04 10.34 -8.79
N PRO A 74 12.00 11.26 -9.02
CA PRO A 74 12.41 11.64 -10.38
C PRO A 74 12.96 10.47 -11.21
N GLU A 75 13.70 9.56 -10.57
CA GLU A 75 14.29 8.39 -11.21
C GLU A 75 13.33 7.23 -11.44
N GLY A 76 12.11 7.30 -10.86
CA GLY A 76 11.13 6.21 -10.93
C GLY A 76 11.47 5.01 -10.05
N LEU A 77 10.96 3.86 -10.40
CA LEU A 77 11.21 2.62 -9.68
C LEU A 77 12.51 1.96 -10.13
N ASP A 78 13.21 1.34 -9.17
CA ASP A 78 14.45 0.62 -9.46
C ASP A 78 14.15 -0.74 -10.08
N GLN A 79 14.83 -1.04 -11.16
CA GLN A 79 14.89 -2.37 -11.71
C GLN A 79 16.10 -3.10 -11.13
N ASN A 80 15.87 -4.26 -10.54
CA ASN A 80 16.90 -5.06 -9.91
C ASN A 80 16.82 -6.54 -10.35
N TRP A 81 17.64 -7.39 -9.74
CA TRP A 81 17.74 -8.80 -10.13
C TRP A 81 16.45 -9.60 -9.94
N VAL A 82 15.59 -9.19 -9.03
CA VAL A 82 14.41 -9.97 -8.63
C VAL A 82 13.09 -9.22 -8.86
N SER A 83 13.15 -7.94 -9.20
CA SER A 83 11.93 -7.14 -9.34
C SER A 83 12.15 -5.97 -10.30
N CYS A 84 11.11 -5.66 -11.07
CA CYS A 84 11.04 -4.44 -11.88
C CYS A 84 10.52 -3.24 -11.08
N PHE A 85 10.21 -3.41 -9.79
CA PHE A 85 9.47 -2.44 -8.98
C PHE A 85 10.18 -2.10 -7.68
N GLY A 86 11.51 -2.09 -7.67
CA GLY A 86 12.28 -1.75 -6.48
C GLY A 86 12.02 -0.31 -6.01
N PHE A 87 11.87 -0.13 -4.71
CA PHE A 87 11.64 1.17 -4.06
C PHE A 87 12.22 1.18 -2.64
N ARG A 88 12.29 2.35 -2.04
CA ARG A 88 12.71 2.47 -0.65
C ARG A 88 11.53 2.15 0.28
N PRO A 89 11.71 1.33 1.33
CA PRO A 89 10.63 0.97 2.25
C PRO A 89 9.88 2.18 2.82
N LYS A 90 10.60 3.25 3.12
CA LYS A 90 10.02 4.47 3.66
C LYS A 90 9.09 5.19 2.68
N GLN A 91 9.36 5.09 1.38
CA GLN A 91 8.47 5.65 0.34
C GLN A 91 7.14 4.90 0.30
N ALA A 92 7.19 3.57 0.37
CA ALA A 92 5.99 2.75 0.43
C ALA A 92 5.16 3.06 1.68
N GLU A 93 5.81 3.16 2.83
CA GLU A 93 5.15 3.49 4.10
C GLU A 93 4.43 4.85 4.02
N ARG A 94 5.12 5.88 3.52
CA ARG A 94 4.53 7.22 3.36
C ARG A 94 3.33 7.22 2.43
N LEU A 95 3.41 6.48 1.33
CA LEU A 95 2.31 6.35 0.38
C LEU A 95 1.09 5.70 1.04
N LEU A 96 1.29 4.59 1.74
CA LEU A 96 0.20 3.87 2.40
C LEU A 96 -0.41 4.70 3.54
N GLN A 97 0.39 5.44 4.29
CA GLN A 97 -0.11 6.41 5.26
C GLN A 97 -0.98 7.49 4.59
N SER A 98 -0.55 7.99 3.44
CA SER A 98 -1.32 9.00 2.71
C SER A 98 -2.67 8.46 2.24
N TRP A 99 -2.72 7.20 1.82
CA TRP A 99 -3.97 6.56 1.42
C TRP A 99 -4.95 6.45 2.59
N VAL A 100 -4.46 5.99 3.73
CA VAL A 100 -5.27 5.85 4.94
C VAL A 100 -5.80 7.22 5.38
N ARG A 101 -4.96 8.24 5.40
CA ARG A 101 -5.35 9.60 5.80
C ARG A 101 -6.33 10.26 4.84
N ALA A 102 -6.30 9.88 3.56
CA ALA A 102 -7.20 10.43 2.56
C ALA A 102 -8.63 9.88 2.65
N GLU A 103 -8.82 8.75 3.36
CA GLU A 103 -10.13 8.11 3.45
C GLU A 103 -10.89 8.59 4.69
N PRO A 104 -11.98 9.37 4.52
CA PRO A 104 -12.70 9.94 5.66
C PRO A 104 -13.41 8.90 6.54
N LEU A 105 -13.65 7.70 6.02
CA LEU A 105 -14.31 6.60 6.74
C LEU A 105 -13.33 5.61 7.38
N LEU A 106 -12.03 5.86 7.29
CA LEU A 106 -10.99 4.98 7.81
C LEU A 106 -10.26 5.64 8.98
#